data_42d98f0ef48e541ba5a62788e162091e
#
_entry.id   42d98f0ef48e541ba5a62788e162091e
#
_cell.length_a   1.000
_cell.length_b   1.000
_cell.length_c   1.000
_cell.angle_alpha   90.00
_cell.angle_beta   90.00
_cell.angle_gamma   90.00
#
_symmetry.space_group_name_H-M   'P 1'
#
loop_
_entity.id
_entity.type
_entity.pdbx_description
1 polymer ?
#
loop_
_entity_poly.entity_id
_entity_poly.type
_entity_poly.pdbx_seq_one_letter_code
_entity_poly.pdbx_strand_id
1 'polypeptide(L)'
;KEQLKKDGNGRTVVIVGAGAAGLTAAEFLGKRGFKPIVLEKQAQAGGQLQLADKPPLKDKIDWCVEDLVTACEKNGAEIRYNTTADEDTIAALDPYAVVIATGALAVRPRSIPGTDLPTVYTTTEILDGSIKLSGKKVAVIGSGMTGLETAEMLCSQKNHVIMVEMAETIAPGTWMQHIDDCMPRL
;
A
#
# COMPACT_ATOMS: atom_id res chain seq x y z
N LYS A 1 -2.75 4.44 29.79
CA LYS A 1 -3.31 3.81 28.56
C LYS A 1 -4.81 3.92 28.66
N GLU A 2 -5.43 4.66 27.77
CA GLU A 2 -6.89 4.75 27.67
C GLU A 2 -7.45 3.36 27.37
N GLN A 3 -8.33 2.83 28.22
CA GLN A 3 -8.96 1.54 27.95
C GLN A 3 -10.05 1.75 26.89
N LEU A 4 -9.94 1.03 25.78
CA LEU A 4 -10.98 1.04 24.74
C LEU A 4 -12.30 0.53 25.31
N LYS A 5 -13.38 1.27 25.05
CA LYS A 5 -14.72 0.87 25.45
C LYS A 5 -15.11 -0.42 24.72
N LYS A 6 -15.53 -1.44 25.46
CA LYS A 6 -16.03 -2.70 24.91
C LYS A 6 -17.52 -2.60 24.59
N ASP A 7 -17.85 -1.99 23.47
CA ASP A 7 -19.23 -1.72 23.05
C ASP A 7 -19.63 -2.48 21.76
N GLY A 8 -18.78 -3.39 21.29
CA GLY A 8 -19.03 -4.18 20.09
C GLY A 8 -20.15 -5.20 20.21
N ASN A 9 -20.33 -5.80 21.41
CA ASN A 9 -21.38 -6.80 21.70
C ASN A 9 -21.41 -7.97 20.69
N GLY A 10 -20.24 -8.37 20.14
CA GLY A 10 -20.13 -9.46 19.16
C GLY A 10 -20.75 -9.14 17.78
N ARG A 11 -21.14 -7.89 17.52
CA ARG A 11 -21.70 -7.51 16.21
C ARG A 11 -20.65 -7.64 15.11
N THR A 12 -21.06 -8.19 13.97
CA THR A 12 -20.20 -8.35 12.80
C THR A 12 -19.90 -7.01 12.13
N VAL A 13 -18.64 -6.75 11.84
CA VAL A 13 -18.21 -5.62 10.99
C VAL A 13 -17.38 -6.18 9.84
N VAL A 14 -17.84 -5.95 8.61
CA VAL A 14 -17.10 -6.32 7.42
C VAL A 14 -16.12 -5.21 7.06
N ILE A 15 -14.88 -5.57 6.74
CA ILE A 15 -13.83 -4.65 6.34
C ILE A 15 -13.36 -5.05 4.95
N VAL A 16 -13.41 -4.12 4.01
CA VAL A 16 -13.02 -4.36 2.62
C VAL A 16 -11.60 -3.91 2.38
N GLY A 17 -10.68 -4.87 2.26
CA GLY A 17 -9.24 -4.69 2.03
C GLY A 17 -8.40 -4.93 3.27
N ALA A 18 -7.37 -5.77 3.13
CA ALA A 18 -6.38 -6.11 4.15
C ALA A 18 -5.08 -5.30 4.02
N GLY A 19 -5.16 -4.04 3.63
CA GLY A 19 -4.06 -3.08 3.73
C GLY A 19 -3.90 -2.57 5.17
N ALA A 20 -2.92 -1.67 5.41
CA ALA A 20 -2.65 -1.12 6.74
C ALA A 20 -3.90 -0.57 7.44
N ALA A 21 -4.74 0.18 6.71
CA ALA A 21 -5.95 0.76 7.26
C ALA A 21 -6.99 -0.30 7.69
N GLY A 22 -7.23 -1.29 6.82
CA GLY A 22 -8.20 -2.36 7.11
C GLY A 22 -7.75 -3.25 8.26
N LEU A 23 -6.49 -3.65 8.29
CA LEU A 23 -5.92 -4.46 9.37
C LEU A 23 -5.96 -3.71 10.71
N THR A 24 -5.56 -2.43 10.72
CA THR A 24 -5.65 -1.60 11.94
C THR A 24 -7.10 -1.47 12.41
N ALA A 25 -8.05 -1.22 11.49
CA ALA A 25 -9.47 -1.17 11.84
C ALA A 25 -9.95 -2.50 12.46
N ALA A 26 -9.57 -3.63 11.87
CA ALA A 26 -9.92 -4.96 12.37
C ALA A 26 -9.39 -5.20 13.78
N GLU A 27 -8.12 -4.89 14.02
CA GLU A 27 -7.50 -5.00 15.35
C GLU A 27 -8.28 -4.20 16.39
N PHE A 28 -8.55 -2.91 16.12
CA PHE A 28 -9.24 -2.05 17.09
C PHE A 28 -10.71 -2.43 17.28
N LEU A 29 -11.40 -2.88 16.25
CA LEU A 29 -12.76 -3.40 16.35
C LEU A 29 -12.80 -4.66 17.21
N GLY A 30 -11.87 -5.60 17.02
CA GLY A 30 -11.73 -6.78 17.84
C GLY A 30 -11.50 -6.43 19.33
N LYS A 31 -10.58 -5.51 19.61
CA LYS A 31 -10.34 -4.99 20.98
C LYS A 31 -11.58 -4.38 21.62
N ARG A 32 -12.49 -3.81 20.84
CA ARG A 32 -13.77 -3.27 21.29
C ARG A 32 -14.89 -4.32 21.42
N GLY A 33 -14.61 -5.59 21.10
CA GLY A 33 -15.56 -6.70 21.20
C GLY A 33 -16.53 -6.81 20.03
N PHE A 34 -16.21 -6.24 18.88
CA PHE A 34 -16.85 -6.58 17.61
C PHE A 34 -16.27 -7.90 17.05
N LYS A 35 -16.96 -8.44 16.04
CA LYS A 35 -16.49 -9.57 15.23
C LYS A 35 -16.06 -9.04 13.84
N PRO A 36 -14.78 -8.64 13.65
CA PRO A 36 -14.33 -8.13 12.37
C PRO A 36 -14.11 -9.29 11.37
N ILE A 37 -14.59 -9.10 10.15
CA ILE A 37 -14.32 -10.00 9.01
C ILE A 37 -13.71 -9.13 7.91
N VAL A 38 -12.45 -9.40 7.58
CA VAL A 38 -11.71 -8.70 6.53
C VAL A 38 -11.81 -9.49 5.24
N LEU A 39 -12.28 -8.86 4.17
CA LEU A 39 -12.32 -9.43 2.82
C LEU A 39 -11.18 -8.86 2.00
N GLU A 40 -10.25 -9.71 1.55
CA GLU A 40 -9.10 -9.33 0.76
C GLU A 40 -9.10 -10.09 -0.57
N LYS A 41 -9.08 -9.34 -1.67
CA LYS A 41 -9.11 -9.92 -3.03
C LYS A 41 -7.80 -10.63 -3.42
N GLN A 42 -6.69 -10.24 -2.81
CA GLN A 42 -5.38 -10.84 -3.05
C GLN A 42 -5.18 -12.09 -2.18
N ALA A 43 -4.15 -12.87 -2.52
CA ALA A 43 -3.76 -14.05 -1.77
C ALA A 43 -3.05 -13.75 -0.43
N GLN A 44 -2.72 -12.47 -0.18
CA GLN A 44 -1.97 -12.03 1.01
C GLN A 44 -2.38 -10.62 1.43
N ALA A 45 -2.19 -10.32 2.71
CA ALA A 45 -2.41 -9.01 3.30
C ALA A 45 -1.26 -8.03 2.98
N GLY A 46 -1.47 -6.74 3.30
CA GLY A 46 -0.46 -5.68 3.20
C GLY A 46 -0.83 -4.56 2.23
N GLY A 47 -1.58 -4.87 1.17
CA GLY A 47 -1.97 -3.87 0.18
C GLY A 47 -0.74 -3.13 -0.38
N GLN A 48 -0.72 -1.80 -0.32
CA GLN A 48 0.39 -1.00 -0.83
C GLN A 48 1.70 -1.14 -0.02
N LEU A 49 1.66 -1.67 1.21
CA LEU A 49 2.89 -1.96 1.96
C LEU A 49 3.74 -3.01 1.26
N GLN A 50 3.12 -3.93 0.49
CA GLN A 50 3.84 -4.91 -0.34
C GLN A 50 4.62 -4.28 -1.51
N LEU A 51 4.32 -3.04 -1.87
CA LEU A 51 5.08 -2.28 -2.86
C LEU A 51 6.12 -1.39 -2.17
N ALA A 52 5.80 -0.91 -0.97
CA ALA A 52 6.65 -0.02 -0.20
C ALA A 52 7.91 -0.72 0.35
N ASP A 53 7.93 -2.05 0.42
CA ASP A 53 9.09 -2.86 0.82
C ASP A 53 10.09 -3.11 -0.31
N LYS A 54 9.72 -2.86 -1.56
CA LYS A 54 10.53 -3.20 -2.76
C LYS A 54 11.74 -2.28 -3.00
N PRO A 55 11.69 -0.97 -2.72
CA PRO A 55 12.86 -0.12 -2.79
C PRO A 55 13.98 -0.61 -1.85
N PRO A 56 15.25 -0.29 -2.14
CA PRO A 56 16.37 -0.68 -1.30
C PRO A 56 16.19 -0.30 0.17
N LEU A 57 16.66 -1.16 1.08
CA LEU A 57 16.65 -0.97 2.55
C LEU A 57 15.26 -0.85 3.20
N LYS A 58 14.20 -1.33 2.52
CA LYS A 58 12.81 -1.26 2.99
C LYS A 58 12.21 -2.62 3.41
N ASP A 59 13.00 -3.68 3.40
CA ASP A 59 12.61 -5.06 3.73
C ASP A 59 11.87 -5.20 5.07
N LYS A 60 12.16 -4.33 6.04
CA LYS A 60 11.48 -4.33 7.35
C LYS A 60 10.00 -3.93 7.33
N ILE A 61 9.51 -3.41 6.20
CA ILE A 61 8.07 -3.11 6.04
C ILE A 61 7.24 -4.40 6.07
N ASP A 62 7.80 -5.53 5.62
CA ASP A 62 7.14 -6.84 5.72
C ASP A 62 6.81 -7.21 7.16
N TRP A 63 7.70 -6.92 8.11
CA TRP A 63 7.44 -7.17 9.54
C TRP A 63 6.23 -6.39 10.06
N CYS A 64 6.03 -5.16 9.55
CA CYS A 64 4.86 -4.36 9.91
C CYS A 64 3.55 -5.05 9.44
N VAL A 65 3.56 -5.67 8.26
CA VAL A 65 2.39 -6.42 7.75
C VAL A 65 2.13 -7.65 8.60
N GLU A 66 3.18 -8.41 8.94
CA GLU A 66 3.09 -9.60 9.79
C GLU A 66 2.56 -9.26 11.19
N ASP A 67 3.05 -8.16 11.78
CA ASP A 67 2.58 -7.67 13.07
C ASP A 67 1.10 -7.27 13.02
N LEU A 68 0.66 -6.57 11.98
CA LEU A 68 -0.74 -6.17 11.79
C LEU A 68 -1.66 -7.39 11.64
N VAL A 69 -1.28 -8.37 10.84
CA VAL A 69 -2.05 -9.62 10.68
C VAL A 69 -2.13 -10.35 12.01
N THR A 70 -1.00 -10.52 12.68
CA THR A 70 -0.95 -11.18 14.00
C THR A 70 -1.81 -10.46 15.04
N ALA A 71 -1.80 -9.12 15.03
CA ALA A 71 -2.63 -8.33 15.94
C ALA A 71 -4.12 -8.50 15.63
N CYS A 72 -4.52 -8.57 14.36
CA CYS A 72 -5.89 -8.84 13.95
C CYS A 72 -6.37 -10.20 14.49
N GLU A 73 -5.62 -11.25 14.20
CA GLU A 73 -5.96 -12.63 14.60
C GLU A 73 -6.05 -12.79 16.11
N LYS A 74 -5.08 -12.24 16.87
CA LYS A 74 -5.10 -12.22 18.34
C LYS A 74 -6.29 -11.50 18.94
N ASN A 75 -6.90 -10.58 18.20
CA ASN A 75 -8.09 -9.86 18.64
C ASN A 75 -9.39 -10.40 18.01
N GLY A 76 -9.35 -11.60 17.44
CA GLY A 76 -10.52 -12.32 16.95
C GLY A 76 -11.05 -11.87 15.59
N ALA A 77 -10.23 -11.19 14.78
CA ALA A 77 -10.56 -10.90 13.41
C ALA A 77 -10.36 -12.13 12.51
N GLU A 78 -11.29 -12.35 11.59
CA GLU A 78 -11.18 -13.32 10.51
C GLU A 78 -10.71 -12.61 9.23
N ILE A 79 -9.64 -13.11 8.58
CA ILE A 79 -9.18 -12.57 7.30
C ILE A 79 -9.46 -13.59 6.21
N ARG A 80 -10.26 -13.21 5.22
CA ARG A 80 -10.60 -14.04 4.05
C ARG A 80 -9.84 -13.54 2.84
N TYR A 81 -8.80 -14.25 2.48
CA TYR A 81 -8.02 -14.00 1.27
C TYR A 81 -8.73 -14.52 0.02
N ASN A 82 -8.28 -14.07 -1.17
CA ASN A 82 -8.84 -14.43 -2.47
C ASN A 82 -10.37 -14.19 -2.54
N THR A 83 -10.85 -13.20 -1.78
CA THR A 83 -12.28 -12.91 -1.63
C THR A 83 -12.55 -11.47 -2.07
N THR A 84 -13.19 -11.34 -3.23
CA THR A 84 -13.66 -10.04 -3.70
C THR A 84 -14.92 -9.64 -2.94
N ALA A 85 -14.93 -8.45 -2.38
CA ALA A 85 -16.09 -7.90 -1.70
C ALA A 85 -17.02 -7.25 -2.73
N ASP A 86 -18.14 -7.90 -2.98
CA ASP A 86 -19.29 -7.38 -3.73
C ASP A 86 -20.52 -7.29 -2.82
N GLU A 87 -21.62 -6.78 -3.33
CA GLU A 87 -22.83 -6.56 -2.56
C GLU A 87 -23.38 -7.87 -1.97
N ASP A 88 -23.38 -8.96 -2.74
CA ASP A 88 -23.91 -10.26 -2.33
C ASP A 88 -23.03 -10.88 -1.23
N THR A 89 -21.71 -10.86 -1.40
CA THR A 89 -20.76 -11.37 -0.43
C THR A 89 -20.85 -10.61 0.90
N ILE A 90 -21.01 -9.30 0.85
CA ILE A 90 -21.15 -8.47 2.05
C ILE A 90 -22.52 -8.73 2.70
N ALA A 91 -23.61 -8.76 1.93
CA ALA A 91 -24.96 -8.97 2.44
C ALA A 91 -25.12 -10.34 3.12
N ALA A 92 -24.48 -11.39 2.57
CA ALA A 92 -24.50 -12.74 3.15
C ALA A 92 -23.90 -12.83 4.56
N LEU A 93 -23.08 -11.84 4.96
CA LEU A 93 -22.47 -11.76 6.29
C LEU A 93 -23.33 -11.01 7.31
N ASP A 94 -24.46 -10.43 6.89
CA ASP A 94 -25.38 -9.62 7.71
C ASP A 94 -24.65 -8.63 8.65
N PRO A 95 -23.82 -7.72 8.11
CA PRO A 95 -22.94 -6.89 8.91
C PRO A 95 -23.69 -5.77 9.61
N TYR A 96 -23.35 -5.49 10.85
CA TYR A 96 -23.76 -4.27 11.56
C TYR A 96 -23.22 -3.00 10.88
N ALA A 97 -22.02 -3.08 10.31
CA ALA A 97 -21.37 -1.99 9.59
C ALA A 97 -20.35 -2.52 8.59
N VAL A 98 -20.03 -1.71 7.58
CA VAL A 98 -18.99 -1.99 6.60
C VAL A 98 -17.93 -0.87 6.64
N VAL A 99 -16.66 -1.24 6.68
CA VAL A 99 -15.52 -0.34 6.59
C VAL A 99 -14.87 -0.51 5.22
N ILE A 100 -14.84 0.56 4.42
CA ILE A 100 -14.19 0.57 3.12
C ILE A 100 -12.73 0.99 3.28
N ALA A 101 -11.80 0.05 3.07
CA ALA A 101 -10.36 0.24 3.20
C ALA A 101 -9.60 -0.25 1.94
N THR A 102 -10.18 0.00 0.76
CA THR A 102 -9.72 -0.51 -0.54
C THR A 102 -8.43 0.15 -1.06
N GLY A 103 -7.94 1.20 -0.39
CA GLY A 103 -6.73 1.92 -0.78
C GLY A 103 -6.90 2.76 -2.04
N ALA A 104 -5.80 2.99 -2.74
CA ALA A 104 -5.74 3.78 -3.95
C ALA A 104 -5.02 3.01 -5.07
N LEU A 105 -5.31 3.37 -6.31
CA LEU A 105 -4.64 2.84 -7.50
C LEU A 105 -3.75 3.93 -8.11
N ALA A 106 -2.64 3.52 -8.73
CA ALA A 106 -1.82 4.42 -9.51
C ALA A 106 -2.62 4.98 -10.70
N VAL A 107 -2.52 6.28 -10.89
CA VAL A 107 -3.21 6.99 -11.98
C VAL A 107 -2.18 7.43 -13.02
N ARG A 108 -2.47 7.18 -14.30
CA ARG A 108 -1.74 7.77 -15.42
C ARG A 108 -2.33 9.14 -15.72
N PRO A 109 -1.59 10.25 -15.53
CA PRO A 109 -2.13 11.61 -15.71
C PRO A 109 -2.43 11.87 -17.20
N ARG A 110 -3.70 12.05 -17.53
CA ARG A 110 -4.12 12.31 -18.92
C ARG A 110 -3.68 13.68 -19.46
N SER A 111 -3.26 14.59 -18.58
CA SER A 111 -2.73 15.91 -18.92
C SER A 111 -1.33 15.87 -19.52
N ILE A 112 -0.62 14.77 -19.40
CA ILE A 112 0.72 14.58 -19.98
C ILE A 112 0.55 13.79 -21.28
N PRO A 113 0.85 14.36 -22.45
CA PRO A 113 0.76 13.64 -23.72
C PRO A 113 1.67 12.42 -23.75
N GLY A 114 1.17 11.29 -24.27
CA GLY A 114 1.94 10.06 -24.44
C GLY A 114 1.96 9.15 -23.21
N THR A 115 1.19 9.42 -22.16
CA THR A 115 1.10 8.54 -20.98
C THR A 115 0.43 7.18 -21.28
N ASP A 116 -0.18 7.04 -22.44
CA ASP A 116 -0.78 5.82 -22.99
C ASP A 116 0.19 4.99 -23.86
N LEU A 117 1.40 5.50 -24.11
CA LEU A 117 2.40 4.76 -24.89
C LEU A 117 2.84 3.46 -24.19
N PRO A 118 3.17 2.40 -24.94
CA PRO A 118 3.56 1.11 -24.37
C PRO A 118 4.90 1.13 -23.61
N THR A 119 5.63 2.24 -23.68
CA THR A 119 6.89 2.47 -22.95
C THR A 119 6.69 3.26 -21.66
N VAL A 120 5.44 3.60 -21.31
CA VAL A 120 5.11 4.33 -20.10
C VAL A 120 4.50 3.36 -19.07
N TYR A 121 5.08 3.34 -17.90
CA TYR A 121 4.71 2.45 -16.80
C TYR A 121 4.35 3.27 -15.57
N THR A 122 3.51 2.72 -14.72
CA THR A 122 3.26 3.26 -13.37
C THR A 122 4.36 2.78 -12.41
N THR A 123 4.54 3.48 -11.31
CA THR A 123 5.44 3.03 -10.23
C THR A 123 5.03 1.65 -9.69
N THR A 124 3.72 1.36 -9.65
CA THR A 124 3.21 0.05 -9.25
C THR A 124 3.75 -1.08 -10.12
N GLU A 125 3.69 -0.94 -11.45
CA GLU A 125 4.18 -1.95 -12.40
C GLU A 125 5.70 -2.19 -12.30
N ILE A 126 6.45 -1.18 -11.86
CA ILE A 126 7.89 -1.33 -11.59
C ILE A 126 8.12 -2.03 -10.24
N LEU A 127 7.42 -1.58 -9.19
CA LEU A 127 7.65 -2.06 -7.83
C LEU A 127 7.14 -3.49 -7.62
N ASP A 128 6.02 -3.88 -8.27
CA ASP A 128 5.52 -5.26 -8.21
C ASP A 128 6.30 -6.25 -9.08
N GLY A 129 7.25 -5.75 -9.89
CA GLY A 129 8.09 -6.54 -10.76
C GLY A 129 7.43 -7.04 -12.05
N SER A 130 6.22 -6.58 -12.37
CA SER A 130 5.54 -6.85 -13.66
C SER A 130 6.37 -6.31 -14.82
N ILE A 131 7.03 -5.18 -14.60
CA ILE A 131 7.97 -4.57 -15.54
C ILE A 131 9.38 -4.56 -14.93
N LYS A 132 10.33 -5.16 -15.64
CA LYS A 132 11.74 -5.20 -15.24
C LYS A 132 12.58 -4.44 -16.26
N LEU A 133 13.29 -3.43 -15.80
CA LEU A 133 14.16 -2.59 -16.60
C LEU A 133 15.62 -2.76 -16.13
N SER A 134 16.54 -2.94 -17.06
CA SER A 134 17.98 -2.97 -16.78
C SER A 134 18.76 -2.41 -17.97
N GLY A 135 19.76 -1.57 -17.71
CA GLY A 135 20.59 -0.94 -18.74
C GLY A 135 19.82 0.04 -19.64
N LYS A 136 18.70 0.60 -19.13
CA LYS A 136 17.84 1.50 -19.90
C LYS A 136 18.06 2.95 -19.47
N LYS A 137 17.65 3.90 -20.33
CA LYS A 137 17.43 5.30 -19.96
C LYS A 137 15.97 5.43 -19.54
N VAL A 138 15.72 5.86 -18.31
CA VAL A 138 14.37 5.92 -17.72
C VAL A 138 14.12 7.32 -17.20
N ALA A 139 13.00 7.92 -17.60
CA ALA A 139 12.51 9.15 -17.00
C ALA A 139 11.48 8.83 -15.93
N VAL A 140 11.68 9.30 -14.71
CA VAL A 140 10.71 9.23 -13.61
C VAL A 140 10.03 10.60 -13.49
N ILE A 141 8.73 10.64 -13.71
CA ILE A 141 7.93 11.86 -13.65
C ILE A 141 7.32 12.01 -12.26
N GLY A 142 7.75 13.04 -11.56
CA GLY A 142 7.42 13.31 -10.16
C GLY A 142 8.48 12.76 -9.21
N SER A 143 8.95 13.62 -8.32
CA SER A 143 9.96 13.30 -7.31
C SER A 143 9.39 13.19 -5.89
N GLY A 144 8.10 13.01 -5.72
CA GLY A 144 7.54 12.67 -4.41
C GLY A 144 8.17 11.38 -3.86
N MET A 145 7.90 11.02 -2.61
CA MET A 145 8.53 9.87 -1.94
C MET A 145 8.53 8.60 -2.81
N THR A 146 7.40 8.23 -3.39
CA THR A 146 7.30 7.04 -4.25
C THR A 146 8.16 7.15 -5.50
N GLY A 147 8.22 8.33 -6.13
CA GLY A 147 9.06 8.56 -7.31
C GLY A 147 10.55 8.46 -6.97
N LEU A 148 10.96 9.05 -5.85
CA LEU A 148 12.35 9.00 -5.36
C LEU A 148 12.80 7.56 -5.08
N GLU A 149 12.00 6.81 -4.34
CA GLU A 149 12.28 5.41 -3.99
C GLU A 149 12.26 4.48 -5.22
N THR A 150 11.34 4.73 -6.16
CA THR A 150 11.32 4.00 -7.45
C THR A 150 12.57 4.31 -8.28
N ALA A 151 13.01 5.58 -8.30
CA ALA A 151 14.24 5.98 -8.99
C ALA A 151 15.46 5.28 -8.37
N GLU A 152 15.57 5.24 -7.04
CA GLU A 152 16.63 4.52 -6.34
C GLU A 152 16.65 3.02 -6.72
N MET A 153 15.50 2.36 -6.71
CA MET A 153 15.39 0.97 -7.15
C MET A 153 15.85 0.78 -8.61
N LEU A 154 15.44 1.67 -9.51
CA LEU A 154 15.85 1.62 -10.92
C LEU A 154 17.34 1.86 -11.08
N CYS A 155 17.96 2.76 -10.32
CA CYS A 155 19.42 2.98 -10.32
C CYS A 155 20.16 1.72 -9.85
N SER A 156 19.69 1.07 -8.77
CA SER A 156 20.26 -0.19 -8.27
C SER A 156 20.22 -1.32 -9.30
N GLN A 157 19.27 -1.28 -10.23
CA GLN A 157 19.10 -2.20 -11.35
C GLN A 157 19.90 -1.80 -12.60
N LYS A 158 20.88 -0.88 -12.45
CA LYS A 158 21.79 -0.41 -13.52
C LYS A 158 21.11 0.36 -14.65
N ASN A 159 20.01 1.06 -14.36
CA ASN A 159 19.42 1.99 -15.30
C ASN A 159 20.04 3.38 -15.16
N HIS A 160 20.03 4.16 -16.22
CA HIS A 160 20.31 5.59 -16.19
C HIS A 160 18.99 6.34 -15.96
N VAL A 161 18.78 6.89 -14.76
CA VAL A 161 17.53 7.51 -14.36
C VAL A 161 17.63 9.03 -14.45
N ILE A 162 16.61 9.66 -15.01
CA ILE A 162 16.41 11.11 -15.02
C ILE A 162 15.09 11.38 -14.30
N MET A 163 15.12 12.18 -13.24
CA MET A 163 13.91 12.61 -12.56
C MET A 163 13.42 13.96 -13.11
N VAL A 164 12.12 14.09 -13.31
CA VAL A 164 11.47 15.29 -13.78
C VAL A 164 10.45 15.74 -12.73
N GLU A 165 10.62 16.94 -12.17
CA GLU A 165 9.76 17.50 -11.15
C GLU A 165 9.25 18.88 -11.61
N MET A 166 7.98 19.17 -11.38
CA MET A 166 7.42 20.49 -11.73
C MET A 166 7.54 21.51 -10.58
N ALA A 167 7.79 21.04 -9.34
CA ALA A 167 8.07 21.92 -8.21
C ALA A 167 9.51 22.44 -8.27
N GLU A 168 9.78 23.54 -7.56
CA GLU A 168 11.11 24.15 -7.51
C GLU A 168 12.15 23.29 -6.78
N THR A 169 11.69 22.37 -5.93
CA THR A 169 12.55 21.49 -5.14
C THR A 169 12.26 20.03 -5.42
N ILE A 170 13.30 19.20 -5.35
CA ILE A 170 13.14 17.74 -5.42
C ILE A 170 12.43 17.21 -4.16
N ALA A 171 11.66 16.15 -4.33
CA ALA A 171 10.96 15.45 -3.24
C ALA A 171 10.12 16.37 -2.34
N PRO A 172 9.23 17.21 -2.91
CA PRO A 172 8.46 18.18 -2.16
C PRO A 172 7.60 17.47 -1.09
N GLY A 173 7.65 17.96 0.15
CA GLY A 173 6.92 17.37 1.29
C GLY A 173 7.53 16.10 1.89
N THR A 174 8.64 15.62 1.37
CA THR A 174 9.37 14.48 1.94
C THR A 174 10.27 14.95 3.10
N TRP A 175 10.43 14.09 4.10
CA TRP A 175 11.33 14.35 5.23
C TRP A 175 12.78 14.49 4.76
N MET A 176 13.49 15.52 5.26
CA MET A 176 14.87 15.80 4.88
C MET A 176 15.78 14.58 5.08
N GLN A 177 15.63 13.88 6.21
CA GLN A 177 16.42 12.68 6.52
C GLN A 177 16.27 11.58 5.44
N HIS A 178 15.06 11.44 4.87
CA HIS A 178 14.83 10.48 3.79
C HIS A 178 15.49 10.92 2.48
N ILE A 179 15.44 12.22 2.19
CA ILE A 179 16.13 12.79 1.01
C ILE A 179 17.64 12.60 1.15
N ASP A 180 18.21 12.98 2.31
CA ASP A 180 19.64 12.86 2.57
C ASP A 180 20.13 11.40 2.52
N ASP A 181 19.28 10.45 2.87
CA ASP A 181 19.59 9.02 2.78
C ASP A 181 19.51 8.48 1.33
N CYS A 182 18.49 8.87 0.56
CA CYS A 182 18.28 8.36 -0.80
C CYS A 182 19.21 9.02 -1.85
N MET A 183 19.42 10.35 -1.77
CA MET A 183 20.14 11.11 -2.80
C MET A 183 21.55 10.59 -3.13
N PRO A 184 22.36 10.12 -2.19
CA PRO A 184 23.70 9.57 -2.50
C PRO A 184 23.66 8.27 -3.30
N ARG A 185 22.50 7.60 -3.40
CA ARG A 185 22.32 6.34 -4.12
C ARG A 185 21.68 6.51 -5.50
N LEU A 186 21.28 7.74 -5.85
CA LEU A 186 20.76 8.12 -7.16
C LEU A 186 21.89 8.61 -8.08
#